data_b97cdf378464ed40374a2c1f196f5ffb
#
_entry.id   b97cdf378464ed40374a2c1f196f5ffb
#
_cell.length_a   1.000
_cell.length_b   1.000
_cell.length_c   1.000
_cell.angle_alpha   90.00
_cell.angle_beta   90.00
_cell.angle_gamma   90.00
#
_symmetry.space_group_name_H-M   'P 1'
#
loop_
_entity.id
_entity.type
_entity.pdbx_description
1 polymer ?
#
loop_
_entity_poly.entity_id
_entity_poly.type
_entity_poly.pdbx_seq_one_letter_code
_entity_poly.pdbx_strand_id
1 'polypeptide(L)'
;MSNSYDLTKPCNNCPFRTDVKPYLRAARVAKLESDLVGGQASFTCHKTTVESEPDEDGESRLVEGPKSQHCAGAMILLEKIGRPNQMMRIAERLRLYAPAKLDLKAPVFDSFDAMKRAQSDYEEEETPEDPCSVVYGGCEAPAGWNDGGVIRYGTDSAEFQCDECGEPVCGPCSSVQKSGRRICGNCAED
;
A
#
# COMPACT_ATOMS: atom_id res chain seq x y z
N MET A 1 17.62 24.96 16.24
CA MET A 1 16.28 24.54 15.88
C MET A 1 16.40 23.68 14.64
N SER A 2 15.87 22.46 14.65
CA SER A 2 15.86 21.61 13.46
C SER A 2 14.93 22.22 12.42
N ASN A 3 15.40 22.34 11.18
CA ASN A 3 14.60 22.84 10.08
C ASN A 3 13.81 21.67 9.49
N SER A 4 12.50 21.80 9.37
CA SER A 4 11.63 20.74 8.82
C SER A 4 11.92 20.37 7.35
N TYR A 5 12.84 21.06 6.68
CA TYR A 5 13.21 20.91 5.26
C TYR A 5 14.66 20.51 5.05
N ASP A 6 15.34 19.94 6.04
CA ASP A 6 16.77 19.59 5.93
C ASP A 6 17.03 18.31 5.12
N LEU A 7 16.01 17.49 4.88
CA LEU A 7 16.15 16.28 4.07
C LEU A 7 16.30 16.62 2.59
N THR A 8 17.44 16.29 2.00
CA THR A 8 17.75 16.55 0.59
C THR A 8 17.65 15.32 -0.30
N LYS A 9 17.61 14.12 0.29
CA LYS A 9 17.54 12.81 -0.40
C LYS A 9 16.42 11.96 0.16
N PRO A 10 15.75 11.16 -0.69
CA PRO A 10 14.74 10.23 -0.21
C PRO A 10 15.37 9.12 0.65
N CYS A 11 14.65 8.67 1.66
CA CYS A 11 15.11 7.54 2.49
C CYS A 11 15.04 6.21 1.72
N ASN A 12 15.69 5.16 2.26
CA ASN A 12 15.78 3.87 1.56
C ASN A 12 14.42 3.22 1.27
N ASN A 13 13.40 3.47 2.09
CA ASN A 13 12.05 2.92 1.93
C ASN A 13 11.04 4.02 1.54
N CYS A 14 11.49 5.05 0.84
CA CYS A 14 10.60 6.15 0.46
C CYS A 14 9.59 5.68 -0.58
N PRO A 15 8.27 5.89 -0.38
CA PRO A 15 7.24 5.44 -1.32
C PRO A 15 7.30 6.16 -2.68
N PHE A 16 7.99 7.29 -2.75
CA PHE A 16 8.16 8.06 -3.98
C PHE A 16 9.34 7.59 -4.85
N ARG A 17 10.09 6.56 -4.43
CA ARG A 17 11.21 6.01 -5.20
C ARG A 17 10.74 4.98 -6.21
N THR A 18 11.40 4.97 -7.37
CA THR A 18 11.17 4.01 -8.46
C THR A 18 11.89 2.69 -8.27
N ASP A 19 12.92 2.66 -7.43
CA ASP A 19 13.78 1.49 -7.16
C ASP A 19 13.45 0.79 -5.83
N VAL A 20 12.31 1.12 -5.25
CA VAL A 20 11.76 0.47 -4.05
C VAL A 20 10.51 -0.30 -4.45
N LYS A 21 10.37 -1.54 -3.93
CA LYS A 21 9.16 -2.33 -4.13
C LYS A 21 7.92 -1.51 -3.74
N PRO A 22 6.93 -1.39 -4.60
CA PRO A 22 5.68 -0.71 -4.29
C PRO A 22 5.00 -1.31 -3.05
N TYR A 23 4.40 -0.49 -2.21
CA TYR A 23 3.70 -0.94 -1.00
C TYR A 23 2.51 -0.05 -0.62
N LEU A 24 2.24 0.98 -1.41
CA LEU A 24 1.03 1.78 -1.28
C LEU A 24 -0.01 1.27 -2.28
N ARG A 25 -1.26 1.34 -1.92
CA ARG A 25 -2.35 1.09 -2.88
C ARG A 25 -2.50 2.28 -3.84
N ALA A 26 -2.86 2.03 -5.10
CA ALA A 26 -3.06 3.07 -6.11
C ALA A 26 -4.06 4.15 -5.66
N ALA A 27 -5.13 3.77 -4.96
CA ALA A 27 -6.08 4.69 -4.35
C ALA A 27 -5.43 5.62 -3.30
N ARG A 28 -4.45 5.11 -2.54
CA ARG A 28 -3.70 5.94 -1.57
C ARG A 28 -2.82 6.96 -2.28
N VAL A 29 -2.20 6.59 -3.41
CA VAL A 29 -1.41 7.52 -4.22
C VAL A 29 -2.27 8.61 -4.82
N ALA A 30 -3.47 8.29 -5.30
CA ALA A 30 -4.43 9.27 -5.80
C ALA A 30 -4.84 10.28 -4.70
N LYS A 31 -5.08 9.78 -3.48
CA LYS A 31 -5.34 10.66 -2.33
C LYS A 31 -4.13 11.54 -2.00
N LEU A 32 -2.91 11.01 -2.01
CA LEU A 32 -1.70 11.79 -1.78
C LEU A 32 -1.52 12.89 -2.82
N GLU A 33 -1.81 12.62 -4.10
CA GLU A 33 -1.79 13.64 -5.14
C GLU A 33 -2.77 14.76 -4.84
N SER A 34 -4.03 14.42 -4.52
CA SER A 34 -5.05 15.41 -4.16
C SER A 34 -4.62 16.26 -2.96
N ASP A 35 -4.09 15.62 -1.92
CA ASP A 35 -3.69 16.30 -0.69
C ASP A 35 -2.46 17.21 -0.89
N LEU A 36 -1.45 16.75 -1.65
CA LEU A 36 -0.18 17.45 -1.82
C LEU A 36 -0.24 18.55 -2.91
N VAL A 37 -0.97 18.29 -4.00
CA VAL A 37 -1.04 19.20 -5.16
C VAL A 37 -2.24 20.12 -5.06
N GLY A 38 -3.41 19.61 -4.68
CA GLY A 38 -4.66 20.38 -4.57
C GLY A 38 -4.89 20.97 -3.19
N GLY A 39 -4.35 20.33 -2.15
CA GLY A 39 -4.53 20.72 -0.75
C GLY A 39 -3.38 21.52 -0.19
N GLN A 40 -3.41 21.69 1.12
CA GLN A 40 -2.37 22.39 1.90
C GLN A 40 -1.47 21.39 2.64
N ALA A 41 -1.60 20.08 2.37
CA ALA A 41 -0.93 19.04 3.11
C ALA A 41 0.56 18.96 2.79
N SER A 42 1.32 18.52 3.76
CA SER A 42 2.70 18.09 3.64
C SER A 42 2.79 16.58 3.82
N PHE A 43 3.85 15.97 3.35
CA PHE A 43 4.11 14.56 3.57
C PHE A 43 5.36 14.41 4.45
N THR A 44 5.13 13.96 5.68
CA THR A 44 6.21 13.80 6.65
C THR A 44 7.00 12.52 6.37
N CYS A 45 8.32 12.61 6.48
CA CYS A 45 9.21 11.45 6.31
C CYS A 45 8.97 10.45 7.46
N HIS A 46 8.54 9.24 7.14
CA HIS A 46 8.26 8.18 8.11
C HIS A 46 9.48 7.76 8.97
N LYS A 47 10.69 8.11 8.54
CA LYS A 47 11.91 7.91 9.35
C LYS A 47 12.12 8.99 10.41
N THR A 48 11.31 10.03 10.40
CA THR A 48 11.38 11.14 11.35
C THR A 48 10.10 11.31 12.18
N THR A 49 9.13 10.44 11.99
CA THR A 49 7.94 10.32 12.85
C THR A 49 8.31 9.65 14.16
N VAL A 50 7.48 9.81 15.16
CA VAL A 50 7.57 9.18 16.49
C VAL A 50 6.33 8.31 16.71
N GLU A 51 6.44 7.31 17.57
CA GLU A 51 5.28 6.56 18.01
C GLU A 51 4.46 7.42 18.98
N SER A 52 3.14 7.42 18.82
CA SER A 52 2.22 8.02 19.78
C SER A 52 2.17 7.18 21.06
N GLU A 53 1.68 7.77 22.14
CA GLU A 53 1.22 6.97 23.29
C GLU A 53 0.16 5.98 22.78
N PRO A 54 0.13 4.74 23.35
CA PRO A 54 -0.92 3.78 23.05
C PRO A 54 -2.31 4.37 23.33
N ASP A 55 -3.27 4.11 22.44
CA ASP A 55 -4.67 4.46 22.65
C ASP A 55 -5.37 3.48 23.63
N GLU A 56 -6.69 3.63 23.80
CA GLU A 56 -7.48 2.79 24.70
C GLU A 56 -7.47 1.30 24.30
N ASP A 57 -7.22 1.01 23.02
CA ASP A 57 -7.10 -0.34 22.46
C ASP A 57 -5.65 -0.88 22.53
N GLY A 58 -4.71 -0.08 23.05
CA GLY A 58 -3.29 -0.42 23.15
C GLY A 58 -2.51 -0.24 21.85
N GLU A 59 -3.09 0.40 20.82
CA GLU A 59 -2.44 0.64 19.55
C GLU A 59 -1.65 1.96 19.55
N SER A 60 -0.39 1.91 19.12
CA SER A 60 0.40 3.11 18.84
C SER A 60 0.40 3.43 17.36
N ARG A 61 0.48 4.71 17.03
CA ARG A 61 0.52 5.19 15.64
C ARG A 61 1.72 6.10 15.42
N LEU A 62 2.22 6.12 14.19
CA LEU A 62 3.26 7.06 13.81
C LEU A 62 2.67 8.45 13.63
N VAL A 63 3.15 9.40 14.42
CA VAL A 63 2.71 10.81 14.42
C VAL A 63 3.88 11.76 14.22
N GLU A 64 3.59 12.98 13.88
CA GLU A 64 4.60 14.03 13.78
C GLU A 64 5.11 14.41 15.17
N GLY A 65 6.42 14.45 15.31
CA GLY A 65 7.11 14.91 16.50
C GLY A 65 7.87 16.22 16.25
N PRO A 66 8.48 16.79 17.30
CA PRO A 66 9.20 18.07 17.20
C PRO A 66 10.38 18.09 16.22
N LYS A 67 10.87 16.93 15.82
CA LYS A 67 11.99 16.74 14.87
C LYS A 67 11.53 16.17 13.54
N SER A 68 10.23 16.03 13.33
CA SER A 68 9.70 15.51 12.07
C SER A 68 10.03 16.45 10.92
N GLN A 69 10.30 15.85 9.75
CA GLN A 69 10.75 16.56 8.58
C GLN A 69 9.90 16.19 7.36
N HIS A 70 9.78 17.12 6.42
CA HIS A 70 9.15 16.86 5.15
C HIS A 70 9.92 15.79 4.37
N CYS A 71 9.19 14.90 3.73
CA CYS A 71 9.79 13.82 2.94
C CYS A 71 10.48 14.38 1.70
N ALA A 72 11.79 14.14 1.59
CA ALA A 72 12.55 14.58 0.42
C ALA A 72 12.01 13.98 -0.88
N GLY A 73 11.55 12.71 -0.88
CA GLY A 73 10.96 12.10 -2.07
C GLY A 73 9.70 12.81 -2.55
N ALA A 74 8.83 13.21 -1.63
CA ALA A 74 7.65 14.01 -1.96
C ALA A 74 8.03 15.39 -2.51
N MET A 75 8.99 16.07 -1.86
CA MET A 75 9.46 17.37 -2.32
C MET A 75 10.09 17.28 -3.72
N ILE A 76 10.92 16.27 -3.99
CA ILE A 76 11.53 16.03 -5.30
C ILE A 76 10.46 15.80 -6.38
N LEU A 77 9.45 14.97 -6.10
CA LEU A 77 8.35 14.73 -7.04
C LEU A 77 7.61 16.04 -7.36
N LEU A 78 7.28 16.82 -6.34
CA LEU A 78 6.56 18.10 -6.51
C LEU A 78 7.39 19.12 -7.31
N GLU A 79 8.70 19.18 -7.11
CA GLU A 79 9.59 20.01 -7.92
C GLU A 79 9.70 19.51 -9.38
N LYS A 80 9.82 18.20 -9.60
CA LYS A 80 9.87 17.60 -10.94
C LYS A 80 8.61 17.91 -11.75
N ILE A 81 7.43 17.90 -11.14
CA ILE A 81 6.17 18.24 -11.84
C ILE A 81 5.90 19.74 -11.88
N GLY A 82 6.80 20.58 -11.35
CA GLY A 82 6.64 22.04 -11.31
C GLY A 82 5.49 22.52 -10.44
N ARG A 83 5.09 21.78 -9.42
CA ARG A 83 3.95 22.08 -8.55
C ARG A 83 4.33 22.00 -7.06
N PRO A 84 5.32 22.78 -6.58
CA PRO A 84 5.63 22.83 -5.16
C PRO A 84 4.39 23.28 -4.38
N ASN A 85 4.10 22.60 -3.27
CA ASN A 85 2.95 22.91 -2.43
C ASN A 85 3.13 24.24 -1.70
N GLN A 86 2.07 24.73 -1.04
CA GLN A 86 2.10 26.04 -0.38
C GLN A 86 3.17 26.09 0.72
N MET A 87 3.35 25.01 1.48
CA MET A 87 4.33 25.00 2.57
C MET A 87 5.76 25.10 2.04
N MET A 88 6.08 24.41 0.93
CA MET A 88 7.38 24.54 0.27
C MET A 88 7.63 25.97 -0.20
N ARG A 89 6.63 26.62 -0.84
CA ARG A 89 6.75 28.02 -1.31
C ARG A 89 6.93 29.01 -0.16
N ILE A 90 6.24 28.80 0.96
CA ILE A 90 6.41 29.63 2.16
C ILE A 90 7.82 29.42 2.73
N ALA A 91 8.25 28.18 2.89
CA ALA A 91 9.57 27.83 3.42
C ALA A 91 10.71 28.40 2.54
N GLU A 92 10.53 28.38 1.23
CA GLU A 92 11.49 29.01 0.29
C GLU A 92 11.59 30.52 0.50
N ARG A 93 10.48 31.22 0.63
CA ARG A 93 10.46 32.65 0.92
C ARG A 93 11.12 33.02 2.26
N LEU A 94 10.97 32.10 3.24
CA LEU A 94 11.60 32.24 4.56
C LEU A 94 13.05 31.76 4.58
N ARG A 95 13.60 31.28 3.45
CA ARG A 95 14.95 30.71 3.32
C ARG A 95 15.19 29.48 4.20
N LEU A 96 14.11 28.77 4.56
CA LEU A 96 14.14 27.50 5.28
C LEU A 96 14.27 26.31 4.32
N TYR A 97 13.91 26.52 3.06
CA TYR A 97 13.94 25.54 1.98
C TYR A 97 14.60 26.12 0.74
N ALA A 98 15.35 25.29 0.02
CA ALA A 98 15.93 25.67 -1.26
C ALA A 98 15.86 24.49 -2.23
N PRO A 99 15.08 24.57 -3.33
CA PRO A 99 14.95 23.48 -4.31
C PRO A 99 16.31 23.00 -4.86
N ALA A 100 17.27 23.92 -5.02
CA ALA A 100 18.61 23.58 -5.50
C ALA A 100 19.42 22.65 -4.60
N LYS A 101 19.02 22.45 -3.35
CA LYS A 101 19.65 21.50 -2.42
C LYS A 101 19.12 20.09 -2.56
N LEU A 102 17.96 19.90 -3.20
CA LEU A 102 17.38 18.58 -3.41
C LEU A 102 18.18 17.78 -4.43
N ASP A 103 18.34 16.51 -4.18
CA ASP A 103 18.92 15.59 -5.14
C ASP A 103 17.86 15.19 -6.21
N LEU A 104 17.68 16.06 -7.18
CA LEU A 104 16.72 15.83 -8.28
C LEU A 104 17.09 14.62 -9.17
N LYS A 105 18.32 14.10 -9.04
CA LYS A 105 18.78 12.89 -9.75
C LYS A 105 18.45 11.61 -9.00
N ALA A 106 17.97 11.72 -7.77
CA ALA A 106 17.52 10.55 -7.01
C ALA A 106 16.41 9.79 -7.79
N PRO A 107 16.35 8.46 -7.65
CA PRO A 107 15.36 7.63 -8.35
C PRO A 107 13.96 7.83 -7.76
N VAL A 108 13.35 8.96 -8.07
CA VAL A 108 11.99 9.36 -7.66
C VAL A 108 11.13 9.43 -8.91
N PHE A 109 9.89 8.99 -8.82
CA PHE A 109 8.89 9.07 -9.89
C PHE A 109 8.82 10.49 -10.49
N ASP A 110 8.57 10.58 -11.78
CA ASP A 110 8.47 11.86 -12.48
C ASP A 110 7.03 12.41 -12.50
N SER A 111 6.05 11.60 -12.09
CA SER A 111 4.65 12.01 -11.95
C SER A 111 3.89 11.09 -11.00
N PHE A 112 2.76 11.58 -10.45
CA PHE A 112 1.83 10.76 -9.68
C PHE A 112 1.18 9.67 -10.54
N ASP A 113 0.98 9.89 -11.84
CA ASP A 113 0.43 8.87 -12.73
C ASP A 113 1.40 7.71 -12.94
N ALA A 114 2.70 7.98 -13.05
CA ALA A 114 3.71 6.94 -13.09
C ALA A 114 3.74 6.14 -11.77
N MET A 115 3.64 6.84 -10.64
CA MET A 115 3.58 6.21 -9.34
C MET A 115 2.32 5.36 -9.16
N LYS A 116 1.13 5.84 -9.56
CA LYS A 116 -0.14 5.08 -9.52
C LYS A 116 -0.05 3.80 -10.35
N ARG A 117 0.45 3.88 -11.58
CA ARG A 117 0.64 2.68 -12.44
C ARG A 117 1.52 1.63 -11.78
N ALA A 118 2.69 2.03 -11.28
CA ALA A 118 3.59 1.09 -10.62
C ALA A 118 2.96 0.41 -9.37
N GLN A 119 2.06 1.09 -8.67
CA GLN A 119 1.33 0.49 -7.54
C GLN A 119 0.21 -0.44 -8.02
N SER A 120 -0.53 -0.08 -9.09
CA SER A 120 -1.57 -0.93 -9.66
C SER A 120 -1.00 -2.21 -10.25
N ASP A 121 0.07 -2.10 -11.03
CA ASP A 121 0.76 -3.26 -11.60
C ASP A 121 1.21 -4.24 -10.50
N TYR A 122 1.67 -3.70 -9.36
CA TYR A 122 2.05 -4.50 -8.21
C TYR A 122 0.86 -5.14 -7.48
N GLU A 123 -0.28 -4.42 -7.34
CA GLU A 123 -1.51 -4.96 -6.77
C GLU A 123 -2.05 -6.12 -7.61
N GLU A 124 -1.96 -6.04 -8.94
CA GLU A 124 -2.36 -7.11 -9.85
C GLU A 124 -1.47 -8.35 -9.73
N GLU A 125 -0.15 -8.17 -9.55
CA GLU A 125 0.78 -9.28 -9.33
C GLU A 125 0.58 -10.01 -7.98
N GLU A 126 0.08 -9.31 -6.95
CA GLU A 126 -0.20 -9.90 -5.62
C GLU A 126 -1.58 -10.53 -5.51
N THR A 127 -2.51 -10.22 -6.42
CA THR A 127 -3.80 -10.91 -6.45
C THR A 127 -3.61 -12.30 -7.05
N PRO A 128 -3.97 -13.38 -6.34
CA PRO A 128 -3.98 -14.72 -6.93
C PRO A 128 -4.89 -14.68 -8.17
N GLU A 129 -4.42 -15.24 -9.29
CA GLU A 129 -5.12 -15.19 -10.58
C GLU A 129 -6.52 -15.80 -10.54
N ASP A 130 -6.83 -16.63 -9.57
CA ASP A 130 -8.17 -17.18 -9.36
C ASP A 130 -8.45 -17.31 -7.85
N PRO A 131 -8.97 -16.28 -7.17
CA PRO A 131 -9.38 -16.42 -5.78
C PRO A 131 -10.49 -17.45 -5.67
N CYS A 132 -10.37 -18.39 -4.76
CA CYS A 132 -11.42 -19.37 -4.47
C CYS A 132 -12.71 -18.62 -4.07
N SER A 133 -13.73 -18.67 -4.90
CA SER A 133 -15.01 -17.98 -4.67
C SER A 133 -15.74 -18.48 -3.43
N VAL A 134 -15.48 -19.71 -3.02
CA VAL A 134 -16.07 -20.33 -1.83
C VAL A 134 -15.61 -19.63 -0.54
N VAL A 135 -14.40 -19.03 -0.53
CA VAL A 135 -13.90 -18.27 0.63
C VAL A 135 -14.72 -16.99 0.86
N TYR A 136 -15.19 -16.37 -0.22
CA TYR A 136 -16.05 -15.19 -0.14
C TYR A 136 -17.52 -15.53 0.07
N GLY A 137 -17.92 -16.74 -0.27
CA GLY A 137 -19.30 -17.23 -0.17
C GLY A 137 -19.64 -17.90 1.16
N GLY A 138 -18.73 -17.98 2.11
CA GLY A 138 -18.98 -18.60 3.41
C GLY A 138 -18.32 -19.96 3.62
N CYS A 139 -17.29 -20.29 2.86
CA CYS A 139 -16.45 -21.43 3.19
C CYS A 139 -15.76 -21.21 4.55
N GLU A 140 -16.25 -21.86 5.58
CA GLU A 140 -15.65 -21.82 6.92
C GLU A 140 -14.38 -22.65 7.01
N ALA A 141 -14.11 -23.48 6.00
CA ALA A 141 -12.85 -24.22 5.92
C ALA A 141 -11.80 -23.32 5.28
N PRO A 142 -10.88 -22.80 6.05
CA PRO A 142 -9.92 -21.83 5.55
C PRO A 142 -8.95 -22.51 4.61
N ALA A 143 -8.91 -22.08 3.36
CA ALA A 143 -7.70 -22.22 2.59
C ALA A 143 -6.60 -21.50 3.39
N GLY A 144 -5.75 -22.29 4.04
CA GLY A 144 -4.69 -21.73 4.88
C GLY A 144 -5.04 -21.46 6.33
N TRP A 145 -5.91 -22.25 6.94
CA TRP A 145 -6.03 -22.26 8.39
C TRP A 145 -4.70 -22.70 9.01
N ASN A 146 -4.10 -21.89 9.85
CA ASN A 146 -3.00 -22.32 10.69
C ASN A 146 -3.53 -22.64 12.10
N ASP A 147 -2.76 -23.40 12.89
CA ASP A 147 -3.10 -23.90 14.22
C ASP A 147 -3.41 -22.80 15.25
N GLY A 148 -3.38 -21.52 14.87
CA GLY A 148 -3.67 -20.37 15.71
C GLY A 148 -5.00 -19.67 15.41
N GLY A 149 -5.86 -20.22 14.55
CA GLY A 149 -7.18 -19.65 14.24
C GLY A 149 -7.15 -18.39 13.36
N VAL A 150 -6.02 -18.09 12.74
CA VAL A 150 -5.90 -16.99 11.79
C VAL A 150 -6.32 -17.47 10.42
N ILE A 151 -7.46 -17.00 9.95
CA ILE A 151 -7.92 -17.24 8.58
C ILE A 151 -6.96 -16.51 7.63
N ARG A 152 -6.14 -17.26 6.93
CA ARG A 152 -5.41 -16.74 5.78
C ARG A 152 -6.35 -16.86 4.59
N TYR A 153 -6.90 -15.77 4.14
CA TYR A 153 -7.65 -15.70 2.88
C TYR A 153 -6.75 -16.22 1.77
N GLY A 154 -7.26 -17.21 1.04
CA GLY A 154 -6.52 -18.11 0.22
C GLY A 154 -5.44 -17.47 -0.63
N THR A 155 -4.24 -17.95 -0.44
CA THR A 155 -3.12 -17.78 -1.35
C THR A 155 -3.07 -18.88 -2.40
N ASP A 156 -3.96 -19.89 -2.30
CA ASP A 156 -4.02 -20.97 -3.24
C ASP A 156 -4.98 -20.58 -4.38
N SER A 157 -4.45 -20.55 -5.60
CA SER A 157 -5.23 -20.45 -6.82
C SER A 157 -6.30 -21.55 -6.85
N ALA A 158 -7.46 -21.25 -7.44
CA ALA A 158 -8.48 -22.24 -7.65
C ALA A 158 -7.95 -23.28 -8.65
N GLU A 159 -7.67 -24.49 -8.15
CA GLU A 159 -7.16 -25.58 -8.97
C GLU A 159 -8.27 -26.34 -9.69
N PHE A 160 -9.52 -26.20 -9.24
CA PHE A 160 -10.64 -27.00 -9.69
C PHE A 160 -11.90 -26.16 -9.88
N GLN A 161 -12.83 -26.66 -10.68
CA GLN A 161 -14.20 -26.16 -10.74
C GLN A 161 -15.13 -27.12 -10.01
N CYS A 162 -16.10 -26.57 -9.30
CA CYS A 162 -17.16 -27.38 -8.69
C CYS A 162 -18.05 -28.00 -9.76
N ASP A 163 -18.19 -29.32 -9.75
CA ASP A 163 -19.00 -30.06 -10.71
C ASP A 163 -20.52 -29.78 -10.57
N GLU A 164 -20.93 -29.13 -9.49
CA GLU A 164 -22.33 -28.77 -9.23
C GLU A 164 -22.67 -27.35 -9.69
N CYS A 165 -21.94 -26.32 -9.19
CA CYS A 165 -22.24 -24.92 -9.48
C CYS A 165 -21.28 -24.26 -10.48
N GLY A 166 -20.20 -24.94 -10.88
CA GLY A 166 -19.19 -24.39 -11.81
C GLY A 166 -18.22 -23.38 -11.21
N GLU A 167 -18.35 -23.04 -9.92
CA GLU A 167 -17.48 -22.06 -9.28
C GLU A 167 -16.06 -22.58 -9.07
N PRO A 168 -15.06 -21.72 -9.20
CA PRO A 168 -13.66 -22.08 -8.96
C PRO A 168 -13.42 -22.38 -7.48
N VAL A 169 -12.75 -23.49 -7.18
CA VAL A 169 -12.45 -23.90 -5.81
C VAL A 169 -11.01 -24.39 -5.67
N CYS A 170 -10.38 -24.06 -4.56
CA CYS A 170 -9.06 -24.60 -4.20
C CYS A 170 -9.19 -26.03 -3.65
N GLY A 171 -8.08 -26.76 -3.65
CA GLY A 171 -8.03 -28.14 -3.15
C GLY A 171 -8.66 -28.30 -1.77
N PRO A 172 -8.24 -27.51 -0.76
CA PRO A 172 -8.79 -27.57 0.61
C PRO A 172 -10.29 -27.30 0.71
N CYS A 173 -10.85 -26.46 -0.15
CA CYS A 173 -12.28 -26.10 -0.14
C CYS A 173 -13.14 -27.04 -0.99
N SER A 174 -12.56 -28.04 -1.61
CA SER A 174 -13.27 -29.03 -2.42
C SER A 174 -13.33 -30.39 -1.73
N SER A 175 -14.41 -31.11 -1.94
CA SER A 175 -14.55 -32.52 -1.55
C SER A 175 -14.80 -33.39 -2.77
N VAL A 176 -14.29 -34.63 -2.73
CA VAL A 176 -14.54 -35.58 -3.79
C VAL A 176 -15.60 -36.57 -3.27
N GLN A 177 -16.75 -36.59 -3.91
CA GLN A 177 -17.82 -37.55 -3.60
C GLN A 177 -17.45 -38.98 -4.02
N LYS A 178 -18.18 -39.95 -3.50
CA LYS A 178 -18.03 -41.40 -3.88
C LYS A 178 -18.25 -41.61 -5.38
N SER A 179 -18.95 -40.74 -6.04
CA SER A 179 -19.18 -40.71 -7.50
C SER A 179 -17.96 -40.23 -8.30
N GLY A 180 -16.92 -39.75 -7.64
CA GLY A 180 -15.74 -39.10 -8.27
C GLY A 180 -15.94 -37.62 -8.61
N ARG A 181 -17.11 -37.06 -8.35
CA ARG A 181 -17.38 -35.64 -8.57
C ARG A 181 -16.70 -34.78 -7.49
N ARG A 182 -16.14 -33.65 -7.91
CA ARG A 182 -15.52 -32.67 -7.00
C ARG A 182 -16.48 -31.51 -6.78
N ILE A 183 -16.86 -31.29 -5.55
CA ILE A 183 -17.84 -30.27 -5.17
C ILE A 183 -17.24 -29.28 -4.17
N CYS A 184 -17.70 -28.03 -4.19
CA CYS A 184 -17.31 -27.03 -3.22
C CYS A 184 -18.02 -27.24 -1.87
N GLY A 185 -17.52 -26.61 -0.80
CA GLY A 185 -18.13 -26.71 0.52
C GLY A 185 -19.59 -26.30 0.53
N ASN A 186 -19.98 -25.27 -0.23
CA ASN A 186 -21.37 -24.81 -0.30
C ASN A 186 -22.34 -25.84 -0.92
N CYS A 187 -21.86 -26.65 -1.88
CA CYS A 187 -22.66 -27.70 -2.52
C CYS A 187 -22.59 -29.05 -1.78
N ALA A 188 -21.72 -29.16 -0.77
CA ALA A 188 -21.54 -30.38 0.00
C ALA A 188 -22.53 -30.53 1.16
N GLU A 189 -23.28 -29.50 1.48
CA GLU A 189 -24.21 -29.45 2.63
C GLU A 189 -25.66 -29.85 2.28
N ASP A 190 -25.95 -30.17 1.03
CA ASP A 190 -27.24 -30.71 0.56
C ASP A 190 -27.12 -32.26 0.35
#